data_60a727d9fd3f90f9b79d3d294681ac90
#
_entry.id   60a727d9fd3f90f9b79d3d294681ac90
#
_cell.length_a   1.000
_cell.length_b   1.000
_cell.length_c   1.000
_cell.angle_alpha   90.00
_cell.angle_beta   90.00
_cell.angle_gamma   90.00
#
_symmetry.space_group_name_H-M   'P 1'
#
loop_
_entity.id
_entity.type
_entity.pdbx_description
1 polymer ?
#
loop_
_entity_poly.entity_id
_entity_poly.type
_entity_poly.pdbx_seq_one_letter_code
_entity_poly.pdbx_strand_id
1 'polypeptide(L)'
;MADVKVIETAIQDMVIVEPQVFGDARGYFMETYREDAFAKAGLSMTFVQDNQSMSSKGVLRGLHLQTQYSQGKLVRVISGTVYDVGVDLRAGSPTYGKYVGEILSGENKRMLYIPEGFAHGYLVLSDVAVFTYKCTQLYHPEYDAGIIYNDPDIGIDWPLDGMEANLSDKDKKLPTFKQAGYQF
;
A
#
# COMPACT_ATOMS: atom_id res chain seq x y z
N MET A 1 -8.37 -17.24 19.76
CA MET A 1 -7.52 -16.98 18.57
C MET A 1 -7.92 -15.61 18.05
N ALA A 2 -6.97 -14.76 17.70
CA ALA A 2 -7.29 -13.44 17.18
C ALA A 2 -7.96 -13.56 15.80
N ASP A 3 -9.12 -12.96 15.66
CA ASP A 3 -9.83 -12.91 14.38
C ASP A 3 -9.35 -11.68 13.58
N VAL A 4 -9.42 -11.80 12.26
CA VAL A 4 -9.09 -10.73 11.33
C VAL A 4 -10.38 -10.32 10.63
N LYS A 5 -10.68 -9.02 10.63
CA LYS A 5 -11.83 -8.48 9.91
C LYS A 5 -11.35 -7.92 8.57
N VAL A 6 -11.96 -8.39 7.50
CA VAL A 6 -11.72 -7.90 6.14
C VAL A 6 -12.85 -6.96 5.72
N ILE A 7 -12.50 -5.81 5.17
CA ILE A 7 -13.44 -4.80 4.65
C ILE A 7 -13.11 -4.60 3.19
N GLU A 8 -14.08 -4.82 2.33
CA GLU A 8 -13.96 -4.59 0.89
C GLU A 8 -13.78 -3.10 0.58
N THR A 9 -13.01 -2.81 -0.45
CA THR A 9 -12.89 -1.46 -1.01
C THR A 9 -13.69 -1.34 -2.31
N ALA A 10 -13.64 -0.17 -2.94
CA ALA A 10 -14.27 0.05 -4.24
C ALA A 10 -13.60 -0.73 -5.40
N ILE A 11 -12.41 -1.29 -5.17
CA ILE A 11 -11.68 -2.10 -6.15
C ILE A 11 -11.59 -3.54 -5.65
N GLN A 12 -12.07 -4.48 -6.45
CA GLN A 12 -12.09 -5.90 -6.13
C GLN A 12 -10.69 -6.40 -5.74
N ASP A 13 -10.63 -7.28 -4.74
CA ASP A 13 -9.44 -7.92 -4.16
C ASP A 13 -8.51 -6.98 -3.38
N MET A 14 -8.65 -5.67 -3.50
CA MET A 14 -7.98 -4.70 -2.63
C MET A 14 -8.84 -4.47 -1.39
N VAL A 15 -8.31 -4.81 -0.22
CA VAL A 15 -9.10 -4.85 1.02
C VAL A 15 -8.38 -4.19 2.19
N ILE A 16 -9.18 -3.59 3.08
CA ILE A 16 -8.71 -3.15 4.40
C ILE A 16 -8.78 -4.35 5.35
N VAL A 17 -7.73 -4.50 6.15
CA VAL A 17 -7.63 -5.56 7.16
C VAL A 17 -7.54 -4.90 8.54
N GLU A 18 -8.51 -5.20 9.41
CA GLU A 18 -8.52 -4.77 10.80
C GLU A 18 -8.14 -5.95 11.71
N PRO A 19 -6.94 -5.93 12.32
CA PRO A 19 -6.55 -6.96 13.28
C PRO A 19 -7.30 -6.78 14.60
N GLN A 20 -7.48 -7.87 15.33
CA GLN A 20 -7.96 -7.78 16.71
C GLN A 20 -6.85 -7.22 17.61
N VAL A 21 -7.16 -6.17 18.36
CA VAL A 21 -6.25 -5.50 19.28
C VAL A 21 -6.69 -5.76 20.72
N PHE A 22 -5.77 -6.24 21.55
CA PHE A 22 -5.98 -6.48 22.97
C PHE A 22 -5.21 -5.44 23.77
N GLY A 23 -5.92 -4.54 24.46
CA GLY A 23 -5.35 -3.45 25.24
C GLY A 23 -5.57 -3.61 26.73
N ASP A 24 -4.59 -3.20 27.55
CA ASP A 24 -4.68 -3.05 29.00
C ASP A 24 -3.81 -1.89 29.52
N ALA A 25 -3.64 -1.73 30.83
CA ALA A 25 -2.84 -0.65 31.44
C ALA A 25 -1.35 -0.65 31.05
N ARG A 26 -0.84 -1.72 30.46
CA ARG A 26 0.55 -1.86 29.98
C ARG A 26 0.72 -1.45 28.53
N GLY A 27 -0.38 -1.29 27.75
CA GLY A 27 -0.38 -1.03 26.33
C GLY A 27 -1.27 -1.99 25.56
N TYR A 28 -0.83 -2.47 24.42
CA TYR A 28 -1.63 -3.37 23.58
C TYR A 28 -0.79 -4.52 23.01
N PHE A 29 -1.47 -5.59 22.65
CA PHE A 29 -0.98 -6.71 21.85
C PHE A 29 -1.90 -6.92 20.65
N MET A 30 -1.34 -7.25 19.49
CA MET A 30 -2.09 -7.70 18.32
C MET A 30 -1.26 -8.67 17.48
N GLU A 31 -1.90 -9.63 16.85
CA GLU A 31 -1.28 -10.41 15.78
C GLU A 31 -1.34 -9.58 14.49
N THR A 32 -0.17 -9.29 13.91
CA THR A 32 -0.10 -8.49 12.67
C THR A 32 -0.24 -9.34 11.41
N TYR A 33 0.08 -10.62 11.52
CA TYR A 33 -0.13 -11.62 10.47
C TYR A 33 -0.09 -13.02 11.07
N ARG A 34 -1.04 -13.82 10.67
CA ARG A 34 -1.04 -15.28 10.90
C ARG A 34 -1.74 -15.94 9.72
N GLU A 35 -1.04 -16.88 9.06
CA GLU A 35 -1.45 -17.47 7.79
C GLU A 35 -2.86 -18.08 7.84
N ASP A 36 -3.14 -18.92 8.86
CA ASP A 36 -4.43 -19.59 9.01
C ASP A 36 -5.60 -18.63 9.29
N ALA A 37 -5.36 -17.54 10.06
CA ALA A 37 -6.36 -16.52 10.34
C ALA A 37 -6.69 -15.69 9.10
N PHE A 38 -5.68 -15.33 8.32
CA PHE A 38 -5.86 -14.63 7.05
C PHE A 38 -6.56 -15.52 6.02
N ALA A 39 -6.14 -16.78 5.87
CA ALA A 39 -6.80 -17.74 4.99
C ALA A 39 -8.29 -17.95 5.36
N LYS A 40 -8.61 -18.06 6.64
CA LYS A 40 -10.01 -18.16 7.14
C LYS A 40 -10.82 -16.89 6.78
N ALA A 41 -10.17 -15.73 6.74
CA ALA A 41 -10.79 -14.45 6.34
C ALA A 41 -10.85 -14.26 4.80
N GLY A 42 -10.44 -15.25 4.01
CA GLY A 42 -10.45 -15.20 2.55
C GLY A 42 -9.16 -14.66 1.91
N LEU A 43 -8.11 -14.45 2.70
CA LEU A 43 -6.84 -13.90 2.24
C LEU A 43 -5.74 -14.98 2.28
N SER A 44 -5.61 -15.74 1.19
CA SER A 44 -4.68 -16.89 1.09
C SER A 44 -3.44 -16.55 0.26
N MET A 45 -2.69 -15.52 0.66
CA MET A 45 -1.41 -15.18 0.06
C MET A 45 -0.22 -15.70 0.88
N THR A 46 0.86 -16.04 0.21
CA THR A 46 2.13 -16.37 0.85
C THR A 46 3.07 -15.16 0.75
N PHE A 47 3.66 -14.76 1.87
CA PHE A 47 4.62 -13.65 1.90
C PHE A 47 6.05 -14.18 2.02
N VAL A 48 6.95 -13.62 1.22
CA VAL A 48 8.36 -14.06 1.10
C VAL A 48 9.37 -12.98 1.46
N GLN A 49 8.92 -11.73 1.66
CA GLN A 49 9.79 -10.59 1.98
C GLN A 49 9.07 -9.60 2.89
N ASP A 50 9.78 -9.09 3.89
CA ASP A 50 9.35 -7.99 4.75
C ASP A 50 10.24 -6.76 4.54
N ASN A 51 9.61 -5.58 4.50
CA ASN A 51 10.30 -4.30 4.36
C ASN A 51 9.82 -3.31 5.44
N GLN A 52 10.71 -2.41 5.84
CA GLN A 52 10.39 -1.30 6.72
C GLN A 52 11.06 -0.02 6.23
N SER A 53 10.35 1.09 6.33
CA SER A 53 10.86 2.42 6.06
C SER A 53 10.45 3.41 7.15
N MET A 54 11.23 4.46 7.31
CA MET A 54 10.90 5.63 8.12
C MET A 54 10.98 6.85 7.21
N SER A 55 10.02 7.75 7.30
CA SER A 55 9.96 8.94 6.46
C SER A 55 9.33 10.11 7.22
N SER A 56 9.77 11.32 6.92
CA SER A 56 9.21 12.55 7.48
C SER A 56 7.99 13.04 6.71
N LYS A 57 7.26 13.96 7.32
CA LYS A 57 6.06 14.59 6.76
C LYS A 57 6.30 15.12 5.34
N GLY A 58 5.34 14.91 4.46
CA GLY A 58 5.37 15.32 3.06
C GLY A 58 6.16 14.38 2.14
N VAL A 59 6.91 13.40 2.67
CA VAL A 59 7.55 12.39 1.82
C VAL A 59 6.46 11.55 1.15
N LEU A 60 6.53 11.49 -0.18
CA LEU A 60 5.71 10.65 -1.03
C LEU A 60 6.60 9.63 -1.73
N ARG A 61 6.27 8.35 -1.62
CA ARG A 61 6.95 7.25 -2.29
C ARG A 61 6.00 6.58 -3.26
N GLY A 62 6.39 6.45 -4.49
CA GLY A 62 5.59 5.76 -5.50
C GLY A 62 5.24 6.62 -6.72
N LEU A 63 4.38 6.14 -7.56
CA LEU A 63 3.69 4.82 -7.51
C LEU A 63 4.61 3.72 -8.04
N HIS A 64 4.90 2.70 -7.25
CA HIS A 64 5.85 1.65 -7.60
C HIS A 64 5.18 0.33 -7.96
N LEU A 65 5.78 -0.41 -8.86
CA LEU A 65 5.38 -1.76 -9.27
C LEU A 65 6.61 -2.54 -9.77
N GLN A 66 6.46 -3.84 -9.97
CA GLN A 66 7.38 -4.66 -10.77
C GLN A 66 6.68 -5.12 -12.04
N THR A 67 7.31 -4.93 -13.20
CA THR A 67 6.76 -5.31 -14.51
C THR A 67 6.72 -6.81 -14.74
N GLN A 68 7.56 -7.56 -14.01
CA GLN A 68 7.49 -9.00 -13.85
C GLN A 68 7.60 -9.32 -12.36
N TYR A 69 7.12 -10.49 -11.94
CA TYR A 69 7.06 -10.87 -10.52
C TYR A 69 6.30 -9.82 -9.69
N SER A 70 5.14 -9.41 -10.19
CA SER A 70 4.30 -8.41 -9.53
C SER A 70 4.05 -8.77 -8.07
N GLN A 71 4.25 -7.80 -7.17
CA GLN A 71 4.18 -8.00 -5.73
C GLN A 71 2.79 -7.63 -5.20
N GLY A 72 2.07 -8.58 -4.62
CA GLY A 72 1.02 -8.28 -3.65
C GLY A 72 1.65 -7.77 -2.35
N LYS A 73 1.04 -6.77 -1.72
CA LYS A 73 1.59 -6.11 -0.54
C LYS A 73 0.55 -6.03 0.57
N LEU A 74 0.93 -6.48 1.77
CA LEU A 74 0.17 -6.21 3.00
C LEU A 74 0.91 -5.11 3.76
N VAL A 75 0.36 -3.91 3.75
CA VAL A 75 1.00 -2.71 4.29
C VAL A 75 0.36 -2.27 5.60
N ARG A 76 1.15 -1.69 6.50
CA ARG A 76 0.68 -1.08 7.75
C ARG A 76 1.63 -0.02 8.27
N VAL A 77 1.12 0.85 9.14
CA VAL A 77 1.90 1.86 9.86
C VAL A 77 2.13 1.41 11.29
N ILE A 78 3.40 1.40 11.74
CA ILE A 78 3.78 1.11 13.13
C ILE A 78 3.54 2.34 14.00
N SER A 79 3.99 3.49 13.54
CA SER A 79 3.79 4.79 14.19
C SER A 79 3.64 5.90 13.15
N GLY A 80 2.91 6.95 13.50
CA GLY A 80 2.57 8.03 12.58
C GLY A 80 1.35 7.70 11.72
N THR A 81 1.18 8.47 10.65
CA THR A 81 0.01 8.41 9.76
C THR A 81 0.44 8.60 8.32
N VAL A 82 -0.11 7.79 7.42
CA VAL A 82 0.08 7.93 5.98
C VAL A 82 -1.27 7.87 5.25
N TYR A 83 -1.32 8.46 4.06
CA TYR A 83 -2.34 8.17 3.05
C TYR A 83 -1.72 7.18 2.07
N ASP A 84 -2.25 5.97 2.05
CA ASP A 84 -1.76 4.84 1.26
C ASP A 84 -2.66 4.58 0.06
N VAL A 85 -2.08 4.39 -1.12
CA VAL A 85 -2.81 4.33 -2.39
C VAL A 85 -2.40 3.11 -3.20
N GLY A 86 -3.40 2.36 -3.68
CA GLY A 86 -3.23 1.34 -4.70
C GLY A 86 -3.98 1.70 -5.98
N VAL A 87 -3.36 1.50 -7.13
CA VAL A 87 -3.92 1.74 -8.47
C VAL A 87 -4.02 0.43 -9.22
N ASP A 88 -5.21 0.08 -9.69
CA ASP A 88 -5.45 -1.15 -10.44
C ASP A 88 -4.89 -1.06 -11.87
N LEU A 89 -3.95 -1.95 -12.20
CA LEU A 89 -3.34 -2.05 -13.52
C LEU A 89 -3.60 -3.42 -14.18
N ARG A 90 -4.57 -4.18 -13.69
CA ARG A 90 -4.90 -5.51 -14.20
C ARG A 90 -5.63 -5.41 -15.54
N ALA A 91 -5.12 -6.13 -16.55
CA ALA A 91 -5.73 -6.18 -17.88
C ALA A 91 -7.16 -6.69 -17.81
N GLY A 92 -8.08 -5.97 -18.48
CA GLY A 92 -9.50 -6.33 -18.52
C GLY A 92 -10.27 -6.07 -17.22
N SER A 93 -9.63 -5.52 -16.17
CA SER A 93 -10.33 -5.12 -14.96
C SER A 93 -11.31 -3.97 -15.24
N PRO A 94 -12.54 -4.01 -14.70
CA PRO A 94 -13.49 -2.90 -14.82
C PRO A 94 -13.00 -1.64 -14.09
N THR A 95 -12.00 -1.77 -13.22
CA THR A 95 -11.39 -0.68 -12.46
C THR A 95 -9.96 -0.35 -12.91
N TYR A 96 -9.56 -0.80 -14.12
CA TYR A 96 -8.26 -0.45 -14.69
C TYR A 96 -8.02 1.07 -14.70
N GLY A 97 -6.90 1.51 -14.13
CA GLY A 97 -6.55 2.93 -13.97
C GLY A 97 -7.28 3.65 -12.84
N LYS A 98 -8.13 2.96 -12.07
CA LYS A 98 -8.76 3.52 -10.87
C LYS A 98 -7.89 3.26 -9.64
N TYR A 99 -8.09 4.09 -8.61
CA TYR A 99 -7.36 3.96 -7.35
C TYR A 99 -8.29 3.90 -6.14
N VAL A 100 -7.77 3.35 -5.07
CA VAL A 100 -8.30 3.51 -3.70
C VAL A 100 -7.19 4.07 -2.83
N GLY A 101 -7.54 5.03 -1.99
CA GLY A 101 -6.66 5.60 -0.98
C GLY A 101 -7.26 5.47 0.41
N GLU A 102 -6.43 5.07 1.39
CA GLU A 102 -6.83 4.86 2.79
C GLU A 102 -5.85 5.52 3.75
N ILE A 103 -6.40 6.05 4.85
CA ILE A 103 -5.59 6.52 5.98
C ILE A 103 -5.19 5.34 6.84
N LEU A 104 -3.89 5.08 6.90
CA LEU A 104 -3.29 4.07 7.78
C LEU A 104 -2.48 4.77 8.87
N SER A 105 -2.61 4.30 10.12
CA SER A 105 -1.88 4.90 11.24
C SER A 105 -1.55 3.87 12.33
N GLY A 106 -0.54 4.21 13.16
CA GLY A 106 -0.26 3.46 14.37
C GLY A 106 -1.42 3.48 15.39
N GLU A 107 -2.39 4.41 15.25
CA GLU A 107 -3.57 4.50 16.11
C GLU A 107 -4.70 3.62 15.60
N ASN A 108 -5.09 3.73 14.31
CA ASN A 108 -6.18 2.92 13.75
C ASN A 108 -5.80 1.47 13.50
N LYS A 109 -4.50 1.17 13.43
CA LYS A 109 -3.91 -0.18 13.26
C LYS A 109 -4.43 -0.93 12.03
N ARG A 110 -5.07 -0.21 11.10
CA ARG A 110 -5.52 -0.76 9.84
C ARG A 110 -4.34 -1.17 8.98
N MET A 111 -4.55 -2.20 8.21
CA MET A 111 -3.66 -2.65 7.14
C MET A 111 -4.41 -2.55 5.81
N LEU A 112 -3.67 -2.41 4.73
CA LEU A 112 -4.22 -2.46 3.38
C LEU A 112 -3.55 -3.61 2.64
N TYR A 113 -4.34 -4.52 2.07
CA TYR A 113 -3.84 -5.49 1.12
C TYR A 113 -4.03 -4.96 -0.29
N ILE A 114 -2.93 -4.81 -0.99
CA ILE A 114 -2.84 -4.35 -2.38
C ILE A 114 -2.43 -5.57 -3.21
N PRO A 115 -3.29 -6.07 -4.11
CA PRO A 115 -3.01 -7.28 -4.89
C PRO A 115 -1.85 -7.13 -5.87
N GLU A 116 -1.40 -8.25 -6.43
CA GLU A 116 -0.54 -8.25 -7.61
C GLU A 116 -1.24 -7.56 -8.79
N GLY A 117 -0.47 -6.91 -9.67
CA GLY A 117 -1.02 -6.12 -10.77
C GLY A 117 -1.45 -4.70 -10.39
N PHE A 118 -1.06 -4.23 -9.21
CA PHE A 118 -1.31 -2.85 -8.76
C PHE A 118 -0.02 -2.04 -8.70
N ALA A 119 -0.13 -0.73 -8.95
CA ALA A 119 0.89 0.23 -8.53
C ALA A 119 0.56 0.71 -7.11
N HIS A 120 1.59 0.97 -6.30
CA HIS A 120 1.45 1.33 -4.90
C HIS A 120 2.30 2.56 -4.54
N GLY A 121 1.74 3.42 -3.72
CA GLY A 121 2.45 4.57 -3.15
C GLY A 121 1.79 5.09 -1.89
N TYR A 122 2.52 5.93 -1.13
CA TYR A 122 1.97 6.55 0.06
C TYR A 122 2.56 7.93 0.32
N LEU A 123 1.77 8.78 0.98
CA LEU A 123 2.15 10.11 1.46
C LEU A 123 2.17 10.13 2.98
N VAL A 124 3.25 10.62 3.58
CA VAL A 124 3.38 10.78 5.03
C VAL A 124 2.67 12.06 5.49
N LEU A 125 1.70 11.90 6.41
CA LEU A 125 0.88 13.00 6.94
C LEU A 125 1.31 13.48 8.32
N SER A 126 1.89 12.60 9.16
CA SER A 126 2.45 12.95 10.47
C SER A 126 3.90 13.44 10.35
N ASP A 127 4.46 14.03 11.41
CA ASP A 127 5.85 14.51 11.41
C ASP A 127 6.84 13.41 11.01
N VAL A 128 6.62 12.18 11.49
CA VAL A 128 7.35 10.98 11.11
C VAL A 128 6.37 9.82 11.00
N ALA A 129 6.58 8.93 10.05
CA ALA A 129 5.89 7.64 9.97
C ALA A 129 6.88 6.48 9.83
N VAL A 130 6.63 5.41 10.57
CA VAL A 130 7.30 4.11 10.39
C VAL A 130 6.32 3.17 9.70
N PHE A 131 6.67 2.78 8.49
CA PHE A 131 5.85 2.01 7.57
C PHE A 131 6.48 0.65 7.30
N THR A 132 5.69 -0.42 7.32
CA THR A 132 6.15 -1.78 7.05
C THR A 132 5.19 -2.50 6.13
N TYR A 133 5.72 -3.42 5.33
CA TYR A 133 4.91 -4.21 4.42
C TYR A 133 5.54 -5.56 4.09
N LYS A 134 4.66 -6.56 3.91
CA LYS A 134 4.99 -7.89 3.43
C LYS A 134 4.72 -7.96 1.93
N CYS A 135 5.57 -8.71 1.20
CA CYS A 135 5.45 -8.91 -0.24
C CYS A 135 5.27 -10.38 -0.60
N THR A 136 4.43 -10.65 -1.60
CA THR A 136 4.19 -12.00 -2.13
C THR A 136 5.30 -12.48 -3.05
N GLN A 137 6.12 -11.58 -3.59
CA GLN A 137 7.27 -11.86 -4.45
C GLN A 137 8.52 -11.14 -3.93
N LEU A 138 9.70 -11.64 -4.26
CA LEU A 138 10.97 -10.99 -3.97
C LEU A 138 11.11 -9.68 -4.78
N TYR A 139 11.91 -8.77 -4.26
CA TYR A 139 12.27 -7.57 -5.01
C TYR A 139 13.27 -7.90 -6.11
N HIS A 140 12.92 -7.48 -7.32
CA HIS A 140 13.70 -7.62 -8.53
C HIS A 140 14.01 -6.24 -9.11
N PRO A 141 15.19 -5.66 -8.84
CA PRO A 141 15.53 -4.30 -9.27
C PRO A 141 15.48 -4.10 -10.79
N GLU A 142 15.71 -5.16 -11.56
CA GLU A 142 15.64 -5.14 -13.03
C GLU A 142 14.22 -4.96 -13.59
N TYR A 143 13.19 -5.23 -12.78
CA TYR A 143 11.77 -5.05 -13.13
C TYR A 143 11.10 -3.92 -12.37
N ASP A 144 11.89 -3.17 -11.57
CA ASP A 144 11.38 -2.05 -10.79
C ASP A 144 10.95 -0.89 -11.70
N ALA A 145 9.69 -0.49 -11.58
CA ALA A 145 9.04 0.49 -12.43
C ALA A 145 8.00 1.29 -11.63
N GLY A 146 7.33 2.23 -12.30
CA GLY A 146 6.31 3.02 -11.65
C GLY A 146 5.58 3.97 -12.58
N ILE A 147 4.65 4.72 -11.98
CA ILE A 147 3.87 5.77 -12.62
C ILE A 147 4.01 7.03 -11.76
N ILE A 148 4.09 8.19 -12.39
CA ILE A 148 4.23 9.46 -11.67
C ILE A 148 3.02 9.69 -10.74
N TYR A 149 3.28 10.15 -9.53
CA TYR A 149 2.27 10.25 -8.45
C TYR A 149 1.09 11.17 -8.78
N ASN A 150 1.33 12.22 -9.58
CA ASN A 150 0.35 13.24 -9.98
C ASN A 150 -0.19 13.04 -11.39
N ASP A 151 -0.24 11.80 -11.85
CA ASP A 151 -0.78 11.48 -13.16
C ASP A 151 -2.22 11.99 -13.32
N PRO A 152 -2.52 12.78 -14.38
CA PRO A 152 -3.84 13.40 -14.56
C PRO A 152 -4.93 12.41 -14.96
N ASP A 153 -4.59 11.27 -15.56
CA ASP A 153 -5.58 10.26 -15.98
C ASP A 153 -6.01 9.37 -14.80
N ILE A 154 -5.11 9.11 -13.86
CA ILE A 154 -5.43 8.43 -12.60
C ILE A 154 -6.12 9.42 -11.64
N GLY A 155 -5.62 10.66 -11.55
CA GLY A 155 -6.22 11.74 -10.79
C GLY A 155 -6.28 11.51 -9.28
N ILE A 156 -5.19 11.00 -8.67
CA ILE A 156 -5.15 10.77 -7.23
C ILE A 156 -5.25 12.11 -6.48
N ASP A 157 -6.22 12.20 -5.59
CA ASP A 157 -6.37 13.34 -4.68
C ASP A 157 -5.50 13.13 -3.43
N TRP A 158 -4.23 13.52 -3.53
CA TRP A 158 -3.30 13.45 -2.42
C TRP A 158 -3.60 14.56 -1.41
N PRO A 159 -3.80 14.25 -0.11
CA PRO A 159 -4.07 15.24 0.93
C PRO A 159 -2.80 16.03 1.30
N LEU A 160 -2.31 16.81 0.36
CA LEU A 160 -1.09 17.62 0.54
C LEU A 160 -1.33 18.84 1.40
N ASP A 161 -2.57 19.36 1.47
CA ASP A 161 -2.95 20.49 2.32
C ASP A 161 -2.01 21.71 2.18
N GLY A 162 -1.59 22.00 0.95
CA GLY A 162 -0.64 23.08 0.63
C GLY A 162 0.84 22.72 0.81
N MET A 163 1.16 21.48 1.18
CA MET A 163 2.53 20.97 1.19
C MET A 163 2.99 20.63 -0.22
N GLU A 164 4.28 20.78 -0.47
CA GLU A 164 4.93 20.19 -1.64
C GLU A 164 5.35 18.74 -1.34
N ALA A 165 5.03 17.82 -2.25
CA ALA A 165 5.44 16.42 -2.10
C ALA A 165 6.96 16.29 -2.20
N ASN A 166 7.59 15.68 -1.20
CA ASN A 166 9.01 15.37 -1.19
C ASN A 166 9.25 13.98 -1.80
N LEU A 167 9.78 13.97 -3.01
CA LEU A 167 10.01 12.79 -3.84
C LEU A 167 11.49 12.50 -4.02
N SER A 168 11.83 11.24 -4.21
CA SER A 168 13.14 10.83 -4.70
C SER A 168 13.35 11.31 -6.14
N ASP A 169 14.62 11.45 -6.56
CA ASP A 169 14.94 11.80 -7.95
C ASP A 169 14.47 10.77 -8.96
N LYS A 170 14.34 9.50 -8.53
CA LYS A 170 13.75 8.42 -9.32
C LYS A 170 12.25 8.67 -9.51
N ASP A 171 11.50 8.93 -8.45
CA ASP A 171 10.05 9.06 -8.49
C ASP A 171 9.61 10.30 -9.29
N LYS A 172 10.41 11.36 -9.28
CA LYS A 172 10.19 12.57 -10.12
C LYS A 172 10.25 12.30 -11.63
N LYS A 173 10.90 11.21 -12.05
CA LYS A 173 11.16 10.88 -13.46
C LYS A 173 10.29 9.72 -13.96
N LEU A 174 9.38 9.22 -13.14
CA LEU A 174 8.50 8.15 -13.55
C LEU A 174 7.58 8.59 -14.70
N PRO A 175 7.24 7.68 -15.63
CA PRO A 175 6.37 7.98 -16.75
C PRO A 175 4.92 8.23 -16.28
N THR A 176 4.13 8.86 -17.15
CA THR A 176 2.68 8.92 -16.94
C THR A 176 2.02 7.56 -17.19
N PHE A 177 0.79 7.38 -16.74
CA PHE A 177 0.00 6.16 -16.93
C PHE A 177 -0.09 5.74 -18.40
N LYS A 178 -0.38 6.70 -19.29
CA LYS A 178 -0.45 6.45 -20.74
C LYS A 178 0.91 6.11 -21.37
N GLN A 179 1.97 6.77 -20.93
CA GLN A 179 3.31 6.48 -21.44
C GLN A 179 3.81 5.11 -20.97
N ALA A 180 3.49 4.74 -19.75
CA ALA A 180 3.88 3.47 -19.17
C ALA A 180 3.14 2.29 -19.82
N GLY A 181 1.83 2.40 -19.99
CA GLY A 181 1.00 1.38 -20.63
C GLY A 181 1.02 0.01 -19.94
N TYR A 182 1.32 -0.03 -18.62
CA TYR A 182 1.40 -1.29 -17.88
C TYR A 182 0.05 -1.98 -17.81
N GLN A 183 0.07 -3.29 -18.06
CA GLN A 183 -1.10 -4.19 -17.97
C GLN A 183 -0.63 -5.53 -17.42
N PHE A 184 -1.28 -6.04 -16.37
CA PHE A 184 -0.98 -7.29 -15.69
C PHE A 184 -2.08 -8.33 -15.85
#